data_5606097a1b69e2667d904f131be93d28
#
_entry.id   5606097a1b69e2667d904f131be93d28
#
_cell.length_a   1.000
_cell.length_b   1.000
_cell.length_c   1.000
_cell.angle_alpha   90.00
_cell.angle_beta   90.00
_cell.angle_gamma   90.00
#
_symmetry.space_group_name_H-M   'P 1'
#
loop_
_entity.id
_entity.type
_entity.pdbx_description
1 polymer ?
#
loop_
_entity_poly.entity_id
_entity_poly.type
_entity_poly.pdbx_seq_one_letter_code
_entity_poly.pdbx_strand_id
1 'polypeptide(L)'
;RSLTGKLVRVTELDVALGTSSPSAEQLATQANVYQMIFESYKANVPESQQSGITIWTLSDNAAEHEYWLSGDAPNLFDANYERKHAYKGVCDGIAGKDISADFSGDDWKNAYETEGEETPAE
;
A
#
# COMPACT_ATOMS: atom_id res chain seq x y z
N ARG A 1 -3.75 -13.86 -16.33
CA ARG A 1 -3.87 -13.13 -17.59
C ARG A 1 -4.78 -13.87 -18.56
N SER A 2 -5.44 -13.11 -19.42
CA SER A 2 -6.39 -13.70 -20.34
C SER A 2 -5.75 -14.66 -21.32
N LEU A 3 -4.49 -14.42 -21.67
CA LEU A 3 -3.82 -15.28 -22.66
C LEU A 3 -3.71 -16.73 -22.24
N THR A 4 -3.53 -16.97 -20.94
CA THR A 4 -3.35 -18.33 -20.46
C THR A 4 -4.67 -18.95 -19.97
N GLY A 5 -5.67 -18.14 -19.66
CA GLY A 5 -6.89 -18.64 -19.07
C GLY A 5 -6.72 -19.17 -17.67
N LYS A 6 -5.59 -18.90 -17.03
CA LYS A 6 -5.30 -19.41 -15.71
C LYS A 6 -5.59 -18.37 -14.65
N LEU A 7 -5.75 -18.84 -13.42
CA LEU A 7 -5.88 -17.93 -12.29
C LEU A 7 -4.55 -17.20 -12.05
N VAL A 8 -4.65 -15.94 -11.67
CA VAL A 8 -3.49 -15.09 -11.42
C VAL A 8 -3.56 -14.59 -9.99
N ARG A 9 -2.47 -14.81 -9.25
CA ARG A 9 -2.36 -14.37 -7.88
C ARG A 9 -1.02 -13.66 -7.68
N VAL A 10 -1.06 -12.57 -6.95
CA VAL A 10 0.16 -11.93 -6.46
C VAL A 10 0.39 -12.50 -5.06
N THR A 11 1.57 -13.08 -4.83
CA THR A 11 1.75 -13.90 -3.63
C THR A 11 2.52 -13.23 -2.50
N GLU A 12 3.41 -12.30 -2.80
CA GLU A 12 4.26 -11.74 -1.75
C GLU A 12 4.53 -10.28 -2.07
N LEU A 13 3.48 -9.49 -2.01
CA LEU A 13 3.58 -8.08 -2.37
C LEU A 13 4.12 -7.27 -1.19
N ASP A 14 5.14 -6.49 -1.45
CA ASP A 14 5.58 -5.45 -0.54
C ASP A 14 6.10 -4.29 -1.38
N VAL A 15 6.23 -3.11 -0.76
CA VAL A 15 6.71 -1.93 -1.46
C VAL A 15 7.78 -1.30 -0.59
N ALA A 16 9.02 -1.64 -0.89
CA ALA A 16 10.17 -1.20 -0.11
C ALA A 16 10.38 0.31 -0.25
N LEU A 17 10.81 0.93 0.83
CA LEU A 17 11.12 2.36 0.83
C LEU A 17 12.59 2.65 0.99
N GLY A 18 13.38 1.66 1.39
CA GLY A 18 14.81 1.84 1.57
C GLY A 18 15.17 2.46 2.91
N THR A 19 14.21 2.59 3.82
CA THR A 19 14.45 3.18 5.12
C THR A 19 13.38 2.71 6.09
N SER A 20 13.74 2.64 7.36
CA SER A 20 12.77 2.32 8.40
C SER A 20 12.17 3.59 9.01
N SER A 21 12.56 4.76 8.51
CA SER A 21 12.05 6.04 9.01
C SER A 21 11.60 6.89 7.84
N PRO A 22 10.53 6.47 7.16
CA PRO A 22 10.11 7.16 5.95
C PRO A 22 9.55 8.55 6.24
N SER A 23 9.76 9.44 5.27
CA SER A 23 9.17 10.77 5.32
C SER A 23 7.70 10.70 4.92
N ALA A 24 6.98 11.80 5.14
CA ALA A 24 5.58 11.86 4.73
C ALA A 24 5.45 11.65 3.22
N GLU A 25 6.39 12.20 2.47
CA GLU A 25 6.36 12.05 1.02
C GLU A 25 6.54 10.59 0.62
N GLN A 26 7.44 9.89 1.30
CA GLN A 26 7.66 8.48 1.01
C GLN A 26 6.44 7.65 1.37
N LEU A 27 5.79 7.97 2.47
CA LEU A 27 4.59 7.25 2.87
C LEU A 27 3.45 7.46 1.87
N ALA A 28 3.30 8.69 1.37
CA ALA A 28 2.27 8.97 0.38
C ALA A 28 2.57 8.27 -0.93
N THR A 29 3.85 8.26 -1.33
CA THR A 29 4.25 7.59 -2.56
C THR A 29 4.00 6.10 -2.47
N GLN A 30 4.34 5.51 -1.32
CA GLN A 30 4.10 4.09 -1.11
C GLN A 30 2.62 3.76 -1.22
N ALA A 31 1.78 4.60 -0.64
CA ALA A 31 0.33 4.41 -0.71
C ALA A 31 -0.15 4.45 -2.15
N ASN A 32 0.38 5.38 -2.93
CA ASN A 32 -0.01 5.49 -4.34
C ASN A 32 0.43 4.27 -5.14
N VAL A 33 1.59 3.73 -4.83
CA VAL A 33 2.05 2.53 -5.51
C VAL A 33 1.17 1.34 -5.18
N TYR A 34 0.83 1.16 -3.92
CA TYR A 34 -0.10 0.09 -3.54
C TYR A 34 -1.44 0.25 -4.25
N GLN A 35 -1.96 1.48 -4.26
CA GLN A 35 -3.24 1.74 -4.93
C GLN A 35 -3.17 1.39 -6.40
N MET A 36 -2.09 1.81 -7.06
CA MET A 36 -1.91 1.53 -8.48
C MET A 36 -1.85 0.04 -8.76
N ILE A 37 -1.16 -0.71 -7.90
CA ILE A 37 -1.02 -2.15 -8.09
C ILE A 37 -2.39 -2.82 -8.01
N PHE A 38 -3.18 -2.46 -7.00
CA PHE A 38 -4.50 -3.07 -6.86
C PHE A 38 -5.43 -2.66 -7.99
N GLU A 39 -5.38 -1.40 -8.41
CA GLU A 39 -6.21 -0.95 -9.53
C GLU A 39 -5.80 -1.65 -10.82
N SER A 40 -4.50 -1.79 -11.04
CA SER A 40 -4.02 -2.43 -12.24
C SER A 40 -4.41 -3.91 -12.28
N TYR A 41 -4.32 -4.57 -11.14
CA TYR A 41 -4.70 -5.97 -11.06
C TYR A 41 -6.19 -6.12 -11.41
N LYS A 42 -7.03 -5.28 -10.84
CA LYS A 42 -8.46 -5.36 -11.10
C LYS A 42 -8.78 -5.05 -12.56
N ALA A 43 -8.08 -4.10 -13.14
CA ALA A 43 -8.38 -3.65 -14.49
C ALA A 43 -7.86 -4.60 -15.55
N ASN A 44 -6.73 -5.24 -15.29
CA ASN A 44 -6.02 -5.97 -16.34
C ASN A 44 -6.10 -7.48 -16.20
N VAL A 45 -6.50 -7.99 -15.06
CA VAL A 45 -6.72 -9.44 -14.88
C VAL A 45 -8.22 -9.68 -14.96
N PRO A 46 -8.69 -10.47 -15.89
CA PRO A 46 -10.14 -10.74 -15.99
C PRO A 46 -10.67 -11.26 -14.66
N GLU A 47 -11.86 -10.82 -14.31
CA GLU A 47 -12.42 -11.13 -13.00
C GLU A 47 -12.43 -12.64 -12.74
N SER A 48 -12.74 -13.41 -13.76
CA SER A 48 -12.79 -14.86 -13.62
C SER A 48 -11.42 -15.48 -13.38
N GLN A 49 -10.35 -14.70 -13.56
CA GLN A 49 -8.99 -15.19 -13.37
C GLN A 49 -8.31 -14.56 -12.16
N GLN A 50 -9.01 -13.70 -11.44
CA GLN A 50 -8.44 -13.05 -10.26
C GLN A 50 -8.47 -14.00 -9.09
N SER A 51 -7.29 -14.35 -8.58
CA SER A 51 -7.16 -15.24 -7.44
C SER A 51 -6.75 -14.49 -6.17
N GLY A 52 -6.42 -13.20 -6.31
CA GLY A 52 -6.16 -12.38 -5.14
C GLY A 52 -4.74 -11.85 -5.08
N ILE A 53 -4.52 -11.01 -4.08
CA ILE A 53 -3.21 -10.44 -3.80
C ILE A 53 -2.92 -10.69 -2.33
N THR A 54 -1.76 -11.25 -2.05
CA THR A 54 -1.31 -11.50 -0.70
C THR A 54 -0.17 -10.53 -0.39
N ILE A 55 -0.33 -9.76 0.66
CA ILE A 55 0.73 -8.86 1.14
C ILE A 55 1.72 -9.70 1.94
N TRP A 56 3.00 -9.46 1.75
CA TRP A 56 4.01 -10.23 2.48
C TRP A 56 4.31 -9.52 3.78
N THR A 57 3.96 -10.15 4.85
CA THR A 57 3.92 -9.78 6.26
C THR A 57 2.92 -8.66 6.52
N LEU A 58 2.76 -8.32 7.77
CA LEU A 58 1.69 -7.43 8.20
C LEU A 58 2.18 -6.03 8.45
N SER A 59 3.29 -5.90 9.15
CA SER A 59 3.73 -4.61 9.64
C SER A 59 5.20 -4.39 9.36
N ASP A 60 5.63 -3.18 9.67
CA ASP A 60 7.04 -2.80 9.55
C ASP A 60 7.84 -3.15 10.79
N ASN A 61 7.25 -3.90 11.71
CA ASN A 61 7.95 -4.28 12.93
C ASN A 61 9.18 -5.12 12.58
N ALA A 62 10.31 -4.79 13.21
CA ALA A 62 11.57 -5.43 12.88
C ALA A 62 11.51 -6.96 13.06
N ALA A 63 10.68 -7.43 13.97
CA ALA A 63 10.57 -8.87 14.20
C ALA A 63 10.03 -9.60 12.99
N GLU A 64 9.29 -8.91 12.13
CA GLU A 64 8.74 -9.52 10.93
C GLU A 64 9.71 -9.47 9.76
N HIS A 65 10.81 -8.74 9.93
CA HIS A 65 11.72 -8.47 8.81
C HIS A 65 13.13 -8.89 9.13
N GLU A 66 13.28 -9.88 9.97
CA GLU A 66 14.61 -10.33 10.35
C GLU A 66 15.38 -10.82 9.13
N TYR A 67 14.69 -11.46 8.22
CA TYR A 67 15.33 -12.07 7.05
C TYR A 67 14.86 -11.47 5.72
N TRP A 68 14.03 -10.45 5.77
CA TRP A 68 13.50 -9.88 4.54
C TRP A 68 13.22 -8.40 4.72
N LEU A 69 13.93 -7.59 3.94
CA LEU A 69 13.78 -6.14 3.96
C LEU A 69 14.03 -5.57 5.34
N SER A 70 15.05 -6.08 6.00
CA SER A 70 15.47 -5.57 7.29
C SER A 70 15.83 -4.09 7.14
N GLY A 71 15.36 -3.28 8.10
CA GLY A 71 15.65 -1.85 8.05
C GLY A 71 14.83 -1.09 7.03
N ASP A 72 13.68 -1.63 6.66
CA ASP A 72 12.80 -1.01 5.69
C ASP A 72 11.41 -0.86 6.31
N ALA A 73 10.50 -0.27 5.55
CA ALA A 73 9.13 -0.07 6.00
C ALA A 73 8.16 -0.39 4.87
N PRO A 74 8.07 -1.67 4.48
CA PRO A 74 7.38 -2.03 3.25
C PRO A 74 5.90 -2.34 3.36
N ASN A 75 5.33 -2.40 4.57
CA ASN A 75 4.02 -2.98 4.77
C ASN A 75 2.93 -1.95 5.03
N LEU A 76 1.74 -2.45 5.35
CA LEU A 76 0.56 -1.61 5.50
C LEU A 76 0.40 -1.02 6.89
N PHE A 77 1.00 -1.68 7.88
CA PHE A 77 0.99 -1.20 9.25
C PHE A 77 2.41 -0.84 9.64
N ASP A 78 2.54 0.18 10.50
CA ASP A 78 3.87 0.59 10.91
C ASP A 78 4.41 -0.34 12.00
N ALA A 79 5.59 0.01 12.54
CA ALA A 79 6.25 -0.84 13.52
C ALA A 79 5.44 -0.98 14.80
N ASN A 80 4.51 -0.10 15.04
CA ASN A 80 3.64 -0.14 16.21
C ASN A 80 2.26 -0.71 15.89
N TYR A 81 2.12 -1.28 14.70
CA TYR A 81 0.89 -1.90 14.24
C TYR A 81 -0.24 -0.91 14.03
N GLU A 82 0.10 0.33 13.71
CA GLU A 82 -0.89 1.34 13.34
C GLU A 82 -0.96 1.43 11.83
N ARG A 83 -2.14 1.77 11.33
CA ARG A 83 -2.37 1.83 9.89
C ARG A 83 -1.51 2.93 9.27
N LYS A 84 -0.91 2.62 8.14
CA LYS A 84 -0.11 3.56 7.37
C LYS A 84 -0.94 4.07 6.21
N HIS A 85 -0.42 5.08 5.53
CA HIS A 85 -1.05 5.59 4.31
C HIS A 85 -1.21 4.46 3.30
N ALA A 86 -0.29 3.51 3.29
CA ALA A 86 -0.37 2.36 2.41
C ALA A 86 -1.66 1.56 2.61
N TYR A 87 -2.13 1.49 3.85
CA TYR A 87 -3.38 0.79 4.14
C TYR A 87 -4.53 1.45 3.37
N LYS A 88 -4.58 2.78 3.40
CA LYS A 88 -5.62 3.49 2.66
C LYS A 88 -5.44 3.30 1.16
N GLY A 89 -4.19 3.29 0.71
CA GLY A 89 -3.92 3.08 -0.71
C GLY A 89 -4.50 1.76 -1.21
N VAL A 90 -4.33 0.70 -0.43
CA VAL A 90 -4.88 -0.60 -0.78
C VAL A 90 -6.41 -0.53 -0.81
N CYS A 91 -6.99 0.08 0.20
CA CYS A 91 -8.45 0.16 0.27
C CYS A 91 -9.02 0.96 -0.91
N ASP A 92 -8.39 2.09 -1.24
CA ASP A 92 -8.84 2.89 -2.37
C ASP A 92 -8.70 2.12 -3.67
N GLY A 93 -7.60 1.37 -3.80
CA GLY A 93 -7.39 0.57 -4.99
C GLY A 93 -8.44 -0.51 -5.17
N ILE A 94 -8.82 -1.15 -4.07
CA ILE A 94 -9.86 -2.18 -4.11
C ILE A 94 -11.22 -1.55 -4.43
N ALA A 95 -11.51 -0.41 -3.80
CA ALA A 95 -12.80 0.25 -3.99
C ALA A 95 -12.92 0.94 -5.34
N GLY A 96 -11.79 1.31 -5.94
CA GLY A 96 -11.81 2.05 -7.18
C GLY A 96 -12.16 3.51 -7.00
N LYS A 97 -12.06 4.02 -5.79
CA LYS A 97 -12.38 5.41 -5.48
C LYS A 97 -11.76 5.76 -4.14
N ASP A 98 -11.71 7.05 -3.86
CA ASP A 98 -11.25 7.54 -2.57
C ASP A 98 -12.31 7.27 -1.51
N ILE A 99 -11.99 6.44 -0.54
CA ILE A 99 -12.95 6.09 0.51
C ILE A 99 -12.57 6.70 1.86
N SER A 100 -11.90 7.86 1.82
CA SER A 100 -11.50 8.53 3.06
C SER A 100 -12.66 8.75 4.00
N ALA A 101 -13.84 9.02 3.47
CA ALA A 101 -15.02 9.28 4.29
C ALA A 101 -15.45 8.08 5.10
N ASP A 102 -15.02 6.89 4.71
CA ASP A 102 -15.40 5.66 5.40
C ASP A 102 -14.46 5.32 6.54
N PHE A 103 -13.37 6.03 6.66
CA PHE A 103 -12.45 5.84 7.78
C PHE A 103 -12.83 6.77 8.90
N SER A 104 -12.64 6.30 10.12
CA SER A 104 -13.00 7.10 11.27
C SER A 104 -11.82 7.22 12.21
N GLY A 105 -11.73 8.36 12.86
CA GLY A 105 -10.82 8.51 13.96
C GLY A 105 -9.36 8.67 13.60
N ASP A 106 -9.06 8.78 12.35
CA ASP A 106 -7.68 8.91 11.93
C ASP A 106 -7.47 10.23 11.23
N ASP A 107 -6.32 10.79 11.43
CA ASP A 107 -5.95 11.93 10.64
C ASP A 107 -4.84 11.58 9.68
N TRP A 108 -4.62 10.30 9.47
CA TRP A 108 -3.59 9.88 8.53
C TRP A 108 -3.93 10.23 7.09
N LYS A 109 -5.20 10.45 6.81
CA LYS A 109 -5.55 10.94 5.48
C LYS A 109 -5.05 12.36 5.27
N ASN A 110 -4.81 13.05 6.35
CA ASN A 110 -4.29 14.40 6.23
C ASN A 110 -2.88 14.40 5.70
N ALA A 111 -2.20 13.28 5.80
CA ALA A 111 -0.83 13.21 5.31
C ALA A 111 -0.76 13.41 3.81
N TYR A 112 -1.79 13.00 3.11
CA TYR A 112 -1.82 13.25 1.67
C TYR A 112 -1.95 14.72 1.38
N GLU A 113 -2.78 15.39 2.15
CA GLU A 113 -3.01 16.81 1.96
C GLU A 113 -1.78 17.61 2.33
N THR A 114 -1.17 17.22 3.43
CA THR A 114 0.04 17.87 3.87
C THR A 114 1.13 17.77 2.83
N GLU A 115 1.19 16.58 2.24
CA GLU A 115 2.17 16.35 1.20
C GLU A 115 2.01 17.35 0.07
N GLY A 116 0.79 17.52 -0.38
CA GLY A 116 0.54 18.44 -1.45
C GLY A 116 0.79 19.87 -1.08
N GLU A 117 0.53 20.21 0.16
CA GLU A 117 0.72 21.58 0.61
C GLU A 117 2.17 21.93 0.77
N GLU A 118 2.96 20.99 1.23
CA GLU A 118 4.36 21.27 1.46
C GLU A 118 5.10 21.59 0.18
N THR A 119 4.69 20.94 -0.87
CA THR A 119 5.35 21.12 -2.12
C THR A 119 5.42 22.57 -2.55
N PRO A 120 4.31 23.29 -2.53
CA PRO A 120 4.36 24.69 -2.99
C PRO A 120 5.14 25.59 -2.06
N ALA A 121 5.41 25.15 -0.87
CA ALA A 121 6.16 25.97 0.05
C ALA A 121 7.59 26.16 -0.42
N GLU A 122 8.03 25.31 -1.26
CA GLU A 122 9.40 25.41 -1.80
C GLU A 122 9.57 26.59 -2.72
#